data_d64426cf47ca269acba3560dbfb876e8
#
_entry.id   d64426cf47ca269acba3560dbfb876e8
#
_cell.length_a   1.000
_cell.length_b   1.000
_cell.length_c   1.000
_cell.angle_alpha   90.00
_cell.angle_beta   90.00
_cell.angle_gamma   90.00
#
_symmetry.space_group_name_H-M   'P 1'
#
loop_
_entity.id
_entity.type
_entity.pdbx_description
1 polymer ?
#
loop_
_entity_poly.entity_id
_entity_poly.type
_entity_poly.pdbx_seq_one_letter_code
_entity_poly.pdbx_strand_id
1 'polypeptide(L)'
;ALGVMVKQDLEDLGMKVNFKPVEFNSLVNKMTNTNDWDMAIMGLTGTPLEPHDGKNVWTSNGSLHLFNQRPNGYTIDDRLDWEKELDEIFREGALKLTYEERKPLYDKYQTIIYNQKPIIYLYSPIRITAIRKKFKNIFPTSLSGLIYNLDEVYIN
;
A
#
# COMPACT_ATOMS: atom_id res chain seq x y z
N ALA A 1 8.02 -15.58 -10.65
CA ALA A 1 6.89 -16.52 -10.44
C ALA A 1 5.54 -15.76 -10.45
N LEU A 2 5.26 -14.86 -9.47
CA LEU A 2 3.95 -14.20 -9.36
C LEU A 2 3.48 -13.49 -10.63
N GLY A 3 4.32 -12.64 -11.23
CA GLY A 3 3.94 -11.89 -12.44
C GLY A 3 3.62 -12.79 -13.65
N VAL A 4 4.22 -13.98 -13.71
CA VAL A 4 3.88 -14.97 -14.76
C VAL A 4 2.50 -15.60 -14.52
N MET A 5 2.15 -15.85 -13.25
CA MET A 5 0.82 -16.37 -12.89
C MET A 5 -0.25 -15.34 -13.22
N VAL A 6 -0.08 -14.09 -12.78
CA VAL A 6 -1.03 -13.01 -13.08
C VAL A 6 -1.17 -12.80 -14.59
N LYS A 7 -0.05 -12.86 -15.35
CA LYS A 7 -0.09 -12.81 -16.81
C LYS A 7 -0.99 -13.90 -17.38
N GLN A 8 -0.79 -15.16 -16.94
CA GLN A 8 -1.57 -16.30 -17.43
C GLN A 8 -3.06 -16.12 -17.10
N ASP A 9 -3.40 -15.76 -15.86
CA ASP A 9 -4.79 -15.55 -15.45
C ASP A 9 -5.49 -14.47 -16.29
N LEU A 10 -4.77 -13.38 -16.63
CA LEU A 10 -5.30 -12.33 -17.49
C LEU A 10 -5.44 -12.79 -18.95
N GLU A 11 -4.49 -13.58 -19.46
CA GLU A 11 -4.57 -14.15 -20.81
C GLU A 11 -5.71 -15.17 -20.95
N ASP A 12 -5.99 -15.94 -19.91
CA ASP A 12 -7.13 -16.86 -19.84
C ASP A 12 -8.48 -16.12 -19.88
N LEU A 13 -8.50 -14.84 -19.44
CA LEU A 13 -9.65 -13.93 -19.60
C LEU A 13 -9.72 -13.27 -20.98
N GLY A 14 -8.80 -13.59 -21.90
CA GLY A 14 -8.77 -13.06 -23.26
C GLY A 14 -7.98 -11.76 -23.44
N MET A 15 -7.22 -11.33 -22.43
CA MET A 15 -6.38 -10.14 -22.52
C MET A 15 -5.05 -10.47 -23.21
N LYS A 16 -4.50 -9.53 -23.97
CA LYS A 16 -3.13 -9.62 -24.48
C LYS A 16 -2.17 -8.96 -23.49
N VAL A 17 -1.35 -9.73 -22.80
CA VAL A 17 -0.48 -9.24 -21.73
C VAL A 17 0.99 -9.21 -22.14
N ASN A 18 1.60 -8.04 -22.12
CA ASN A 18 3.02 -7.84 -22.32
C ASN A 18 3.73 -7.66 -20.97
N PHE A 19 4.05 -8.75 -20.29
CA PHE A 19 4.70 -8.71 -19.00
C PHE A 19 6.19 -8.38 -19.13
N LYS A 20 6.63 -7.27 -18.52
CA LYS A 20 8.00 -6.78 -18.54
C LYS A 20 8.55 -6.68 -17.12
N PRO A 21 9.41 -7.61 -16.66
CA PRO A 21 10.18 -7.40 -15.44
C PRO A 21 11.11 -6.20 -15.59
N VAL A 22 11.06 -5.29 -14.64
CA VAL A 22 11.92 -4.09 -14.61
C VAL A 22 12.59 -3.96 -13.24
N GLU A 23 13.69 -3.25 -13.18
CA GLU A 23 14.34 -2.88 -11.93
C GLU A 23 13.45 -1.90 -11.14
N PHE A 24 13.54 -1.95 -9.78
CA PHE A 24 12.62 -1.25 -8.91
C PHE A 24 12.60 0.27 -9.12
N ASN A 25 13.77 0.91 -9.22
CA ASN A 25 13.81 2.37 -9.44
C ASN A 25 13.26 2.76 -10.82
N SER A 26 13.47 1.91 -11.82
CA SER A 26 12.85 2.10 -13.15
C SER A 26 11.33 1.96 -13.09
N LEU A 27 10.81 1.00 -12.30
CA LEU A 27 9.38 0.87 -12.06
C LEU A 27 8.82 2.13 -11.38
N VAL A 28 9.44 2.58 -10.29
CA VAL A 28 9.04 3.80 -9.59
C VAL A 28 9.01 5.00 -10.54
N ASN A 29 10.08 5.19 -11.34
CA ASN A 29 10.11 6.29 -12.31
C ASN A 29 8.98 6.20 -13.34
N LYS A 30 8.67 5.01 -13.85
CA LYS A 30 7.53 4.81 -14.76
C LYS A 30 6.20 5.16 -14.10
N MET A 31 6.02 4.79 -12.85
CA MET A 31 4.76 4.99 -12.13
C MET A 31 4.53 6.43 -11.70
N THR A 32 5.59 7.16 -11.33
CA THR A 32 5.46 8.50 -10.71
C THR A 32 5.81 9.65 -11.62
N ASN A 33 6.65 9.44 -12.64
CA ASN A 33 7.17 10.51 -13.46
C ASN A 33 6.70 10.46 -14.92
N THR A 34 6.77 9.27 -15.54
CA THR A 34 6.45 9.16 -16.98
C THR A 34 5.05 8.64 -17.25
N ASN A 35 4.42 7.98 -16.27
CA ASN A 35 3.13 7.29 -16.39
C ASN A 35 3.07 6.30 -17.57
N ASP A 36 4.22 5.73 -17.95
CA ASP A 36 4.36 4.75 -19.05
C ASP A 36 4.10 3.33 -18.53
N TRP A 37 2.86 3.07 -18.14
CA TRP A 37 2.41 1.76 -17.66
C TRP A 37 0.87 1.63 -17.73
N ASP A 38 0.38 0.42 -17.94
CA ASP A 38 -1.05 0.09 -17.88
C ASP A 38 -1.40 -0.58 -16.55
N MET A 39 -0.57 -1.53 -16.12
CA MET A 39 -0.68 -2.26 -14.86
C MET A 39 0.70 -2.45 -14.23
N ALA A 40 0.78 -2.45 -12.92
CA ALA A 40 2.02 -2.70 -12.19
C ALA A 40 1.78 -3.65 -11.02
N ILE A 41 2.76 -4.52 -10.76
CA ILE A 41 2.80 -5.38 -9.57
C ILE A 41 3.90 -4.85 -8.67
N MET A 42 3.53 -4.41 -7.47
CA MET A 42 4.48 -3.92 -6.47
C MET A 42 4.01 -4.21 -5.05
N GLY A 43 4.91 -4.12 -4.08
CA GLY A 43 4.56 -4.15 -2.67
C GLY A 43 4.46 -2.74 -2.11
N LEU A 44 3.40 -2.49 -1.36
CA LEU A 44 3.31 -1.31 -0.49
C LEU A 44 3.44 -1.77 0.96
N THR A 45 4.16 -1.00 1.75
CA THR A 45 4.29 -1.23 3.19
C THR A 45 3.54 -0.15 3.94
N GLY A 46 2.82 -0.54 4.97
CA GLY A 46 2.15 0.37 5.90
C GLY A 46 2.40 -0.06 7.33
N THR A 47 1.96 0.73 8.28
CA THR A 47 1.96 0.35 9.69
C THR A 47 0.62 -0.27 10.06
N PRO A 48 0.61 -1.32 10.89
CA PRO A 48 -0.63 -1.92 11.40
C PRO A 48 -1.29 -1.09 12.50
N LEU A 49 -0.66 0.00 12.94
CA LEU A 49 -1.11 0.78 14.11
C LEU A 49 -2.07 1.90 13.75
N GLU A 50 -1.92 2.49 12.57
CA GLU A 50 -2.56 3.77 12.27
C GLU A 50 -3.08 3.79 10.83
N PRO A 51 -4.40 3.72 10.62
CA PRO A 51 -4.98 3.74 9.27
C PRO A 51 -4.66 5.03 8.50
N HIS A 52 -4.41 6.14 9.21
CA HIS A 52 -4.08 7.42 8.60
C HIS A 52 -2.76 7.41 7.83
N ASP A 53 -1.85 6.50 8.14
CA ASP A 53 -0.57 6.35 7.42
C ASP A 53 -0.78 5.99 5.94
N GLY A 54 -1.94 5.42 5.59
CA GLY A 54 -2.34 5.17 4.21
C GLY A 54 -2.70 6.43 3.40
N LYS A 55 -2.77 7.61 4.03
CA LYS A 55 -3.20 8.86 3.39
C LYS A 55 -2.52 9.10 2.04
N ASN A 56 -1.21 8.92 1.97
CA ASN A 56 -0.43 9.19 0.77
C ASN A 56 -0.80 8.31 -0.45
N VAL A 57 -1.39 7.15 -0.20
CA VAL A 57 -1.91 6.25 -1.25
C VAL A 57 -3.35 6.61 -1.61
N TRP A 58 -4.15 6.96 -0.62
CA TRP A 58 -5.61 6.97 -0.77
C TRP A 58 -6.20 8.36 -1.03
N THR A 59 -5.52 9.44 -0.62
CA THR A 59 -6.01 10.78 -0.96
C THR A 59 -5.61 11.17 -2.38
N SER A 60 -6.47 11.90 -3.05
CA SER A 60 -6.29 12.30 -4.46
C SER A 60 -5.04 13.16 -4.72
N ASN A 61 -4.50 13.80 -3.69
CA ASN A 61 -3.27 14.58 -3.74
C ASN A 61 -2.03 13.83 -3.20
N GLY A 62 -2.18 12.55 -2.89
CA GLY A 62 -1.08 11.73 -2.38
C GLY A 62 -0.07 11.39 -3.46
N SER A 63 1.22 11.44 -3.15
CA SER A 63 2.28 11.12 -4.13
C SER A 63 2.32 9.64 -4.55
N LEU A 64 1.65 8.77 -3.82
CA LEU A 64 1.47 7.35 -4.13
C LEU A 64 0.04 7.01 -4.58
N HIS A 65 -0.77 8.00 -4.90
CA HIS A 65 -2.09 7.82 -5.51
C HIS A 65 -1.94 7.45 -7.00
N LEU A 66 -1.47 6.22 -7.27
CA LEU A 66 -0.98 5.82 -8.58
C LEU A 66 -2.07 5.29 -9.51
N PHE A 67 -3.22 4.90 -8.97
CA PHE A 67 -4.27 4.20 -9.71
C PHE A 67 -5.24 5.12 -10.47
N ASN A 68 -5.17 6.42 -10.27
CA ASN A 68 -5.97 7.40 -11.01
C ASN A 68 -5.17 8.67 -11.30
N GLN A 69 -3.91 8.50 -11.70
CA GLN A 69 -3.08 9.62 -12.12
C GLN A 69 -3.51 10.12 -13.50
N ARG A 70 -3.73 11.42 -13.62
CA ARG A 70 -4.03 12.09 -14.88
C ARG A 70 -2.98 13.17 -15.13
N PRO A 71 -1.93 12.87 -15.90
CA PRO A 71 -0.74 13.73 -15.99
C PRO A 71 -0.99 15.07 -16.67
N ASN A 72 -2.02 15.19 -17.52
CA ASN A 72 -2.24 16.39 -18.33
C ASN A 72 -3.58 17.06 -17.99
N GLY A 73 -3.52 18.12 -17.16
CA GLY A 73 -4.65 18.97 -16.88
C GLY A 73 -5.65 18.47 -15.85
N TYR A 74 -5.29 17.41 -15.09
CA TYR A 74 -6.08 16.96 -13.94
C TYR A 74 -6.19 18.06 -12.90
N THR A 75 -7.40 18.42 -12.55
CA THR A 75 -7.71 19.36 -11.48
C THR A 75 -8.38 18.62 -10.32
N ILE A 76 -8.48 19.31 -9.18
CA ILE A 76 -9.19 18.77 -8.02
C ILE A 76 -10.66 18.45 -8.30
N ASP A 77 -11.24 19.09 -9.31
CA ASP A 77 -12.63 18.88 -9.72
C ASP A 77 -12.83 17.61 -10.56
N ASP A 78 -11.76 17.10 -11.16
CA ASP A 78 -11.77 15.87 -11.98
C ASP A 78 -11.75 14.58 -11.14
N ARG A 79 -11.67 14.68 -9.82
CA ARG A 79 -11.71 13.52 -8.91
C ARG A 79 -13.04 12.80 -9.02
N LEU A 80 -12.97 11.46 -8.94
CA LEU A 80 -14.16 10.64 -8.80
C LEU A 80 -14.84 10.91 -7.43
N ASP A 81 -16.13 10.69 -7.34
CA ASP A 81 -16.86 11.00 -6.11
C ASP A 81 -16.38 10.21 -4.90
N TRP A 82 -15.98 8.95 -5.09
CA TRP A 82 -15.39 8.14 -4.03
C TRP A 82 -13.98 8.63 -3.60
N GLU A 83 -13.21 9.26 -4.48
CA GLU A 83 -11.92 9.89 -4.14
C GLU A 83 -12.14 11.15 -3.30
N LYS A 84 -13.13 11.97 -3.66
CA LYS A 84 -13.54 13.13 -2.84
C LYS A 84 -13.97 12.70 -1.44
N GLU A 85 -14.71 11.59 -1.35
CA GLU A 85 -15.15 11.02 -0.08
C GLU A 85 -13.97 10.51 0.77
N LEU A 86 -12.97 9.88 0.13
CA LEU A 86 -11.73 9.47 0.83
C LEU A 86 -10.92 10.69 1.33
N ASP A 87 -10.76 11.73 0.51
CA ASP A 87 -10.09 12.96 0.92
C ASP A 87 -10.73 13.54 2.17
N GLU A 88 -12.06 13.56 2.23
CA GLU A 88 -12.80 14.05 3.39
C GLU A 88 -12.63 13.14 4.61
N ILE A 89 -12.70 11.82 4.46
CA ILE A 89 -12.47 10.86 5.54
C ILE A 89 -11.07 11.06 6.15
N PHE A 90 -10.04 11.17 5.32
CA PHE A 90 -8.67 11.38 5.83
C PHE A 90 -8.49 12.77 6.45
N ARG A 91 -9.15 13.79 5.92
CA ARG A 91 -9.16 15.14 6.50
C ARG A 91 -9.82 15.15 7.88
N GLU A 92 -11.01 14.57 7.99
CA GLU A 92 -11.76 14.50 9.25
C GLU A 92 -11.06 13.59 10.27
N GLY A 93 -10.57 12.42 9.84
CA GLY A 93 -9.88 11.48 10.72
C GLY A 93 -8.63 12.07 11.38
N ALA A 94 -7.96 13.05 10.73
CA ALA A 94 -6.84 13.77 11.31
C ALA A 94 -7.26 14.73 12.45
N LEU A 95 -8.52 15.14 12.50
CA LEU A 95 -9.05 16.06 13.50
C LEU A 95 -9.67 15.36 14.72
N LYS A 96 -9.89 14.04 14.63
CA LYS A 96 -10.47 13.25 15.72
C LYS A 96 -9.38 12.70 16.63
N LEU A 97 -9.63 12.75 17.94
CA LEU A 97 -8.64 12.39 18.97
C LEU A 97 -8.90 11.01 19.57
N THR A 98 -10.15 10.54 19.56
CA THR A 98 -10.51 9.26 20.16
C THR A 98 -10.68 8.16 19.13
N TYR A 99 -10.50 6.92 19.56
CA TYR A 99 -10.73 5.75 18.74
C TYR A 99 -12.19 5.66 18.27
N GLU A 100 -13.13 5.95 19.15
CA GLU A 100 -14.57 5.89 18.89
C GLU A 100 -15.02 6.86 17.80
N GLU A 101 -14.41 8.05 17.76
CA GLU A 101 -14.68 9.04 16.71
C GLU A 101 -14.03 8.68 15.38
N ARG A 102 -12.84 8.08 15.43
CA ARG A 102 -12.04 7.75 14.25
C ARG A 102 -12.49 6.47 13.56
N LYS A 103 -12.83 5.45 14.34
CA LYS A 103 -13.18 4.13 13.83
C LYS A 103 -14.26 4.16 12.73
N PRO A 104 -15.41 4.85 12.87
CA PRO A 104 -16.44 4.89 11.84
C PRO A 104 -15.95 5.47 10.51
N LEU A 105 -15.05 6.46 10.56
CA LEU A 105 -14.48 7.06 9.35
C LEU A 105 -13.62 6.04 8.60
N TYR A 106 -12.76 5.32 9.30
CA TYR A 106 -11.88 4.33 8.66
C TYR A 106 -12.61 3.02 8.29
N ASP A 107 -13.69 2.65 8.97
CA ASP A 107 -14.57 1.58 8.52
C ASP A 107 -15.22 1.94 7.17
N LYS A 108 -15.66 3.20 7.03
CA LYS A 108 -16.20 3.72 5.77
C LYS A 108 -15.14 3.73 4.66
N TYR A 109 -13.94 4.20 4.95
CA TYR A 109 -12.80 4.12 4.03
C TYR A 109 -12.58 2.70 3.51
N GLN A 110 -12.52 1.69 4.38
CA GLN A 110 -12.35 0.30 3.98
C GLN A 110 -13.48 -0.18 3.07
N THR A 111 -14.72 0.22 3.37
CA THR A 111 -15.90 -0.13 2.56
C THR A 111 -15.80 0.47 1.16
N ILE A 112 -15.38 1.73 1.03
CA ILE A 112 -15.17 2.38 -0.26
C ILE A 112 -14.12 1.63 -1.07
N ILE A 113 -12.94 1.38 -0.50
CA ILE A 113 -11.84 0.68 -1.17
C ILE A 113 -12.25 -0.73 -1.60
N TYR A 114 -12.98 -1.44 -0.75
CA TYR A 114 -13.50 -2.77 -1.08
C TYR A 114 -14.47 -2.75 -2.27
N ASN A 115 -15.31 -1.74 -2.37
CA ASN A 115 -16.30 -1.62 -3.45
C ASN A 115 -15.65 -1.14 -4.76
N GLN A 116 -14.76 -0.17 -4.70
CA GLN A 116 -14.14 0.44 -5.89
C GLN A 116 -12.98 -0.38 -6.47
N LYS A 117 -12.28 -1.16 -5.61
CA LYS A 117 -11.16 -2.02 -6.01
C LYS A 117 -10.10 -1.32 -6.88
N PRO A 118 -9.62 -0.13 -6.50
CA PRO A 118 -8.60 0.57 -7.29
C PRO A 118 -7.25 -0.17 -7.28
N ILE A 119 -7.05 -1.05 -6.29
CA ILE A 119 -5.89 -1.93 -6.15
C ILE A 119 -6.39 -3.36 -5.98
N ILE A 120 -5.78 -4.30 -6.70
CA ILE A 120 -6.03 -5.74 -6.54
C ILE A 120 -5.01 -6.29 -5.54
N TYR A 121 -5.49 -6.66 -4.35
CA TYR A 121 -4.66 -7.26 -3.31
C TYR A 121 -4.38 -8.72 -3.65
N LEU A 122 -3.10 -9.08 -3.75
CA LEU A 122 -2.69 -10.44 -4.09
C LEU A 122 -2.43 -11.27 -2.84
N TYR A 123 -1.46 -10.89 -2.00
CA TYR A 123 -1.12 -11.60 -0.77
C TYR A 123 -0.27 -10.72 0.16
N SER A 124 -0.25 -11.07 1.43
CA SER A 124 0.71 -10.56 2.41
C SER A 124 1.76 -11.64 2.71
N PRO A 125 3.05 -11.38 2.49
CA PRO A 125 4.09 -12.38 2.76
C PRO A 125 4.25 -12.60 4.25
N ILE A 126 4.45 -13.87 4.64
CA ILE A 126 4.87 -14.23 6.00
C ILE A 126 6.36 -13.95 6.12
N ARG A 127 6.73 -13.13 7.10
CA ARG A 127 8.14 -12.90 7.42
C ARG A 127 8.65 -14.00 8.34
N ILE A 128 9.63 -14.77 7.86
CA ILE A 128 10.32 -15.78 8.67
C ILE A 128 11.65 -15.20 9.12
N THR A 129 11.92 -15.29 10.42
CA THR A 129 13.16 -14.78 11.01
C THR A 129 13.92 -15.92 11.67
N ALA A 130 15.17 -16.14 11.26
CA ALA A 130 16.08 -17.09 11.88
C ALA A 130 17.07 -16.38 12.81
N ILE A 131 17.17 -16.83 14.06
CA ILE A 131 18.05 -16.23 15.07
C ILE A 131 19.04 -17.28 15.56
N ARG A 132 20.32 -16.93 15.60
CA ARG A 132 21.35 -17.83 16.15
C ARG A 132 21.15 -17.99 17.67
N LYS A 133 21.25 -19.21 18.18
CA LYS A 133 21.01 -19.56 19.61
C LYS A 133 21.88 -18.78 20.61
N LYS A 134 23.02 -18.25 20.18
CA LYS A 134 23.90 -17.44 21.01
C LYS A 134 23.32 -16.08 21.40
N PHE A 135 22.40 -15.54 20.61
CA PHE A 135 21.69 -14.30 20.96
C PHE A 135 20.52 -14.61 21.86
N LYS A 136 20.46 -13.92 22.98
CA LYS A 136 19.41 -14.07 24.00
C LYS A 136 18.63 -12.78 24.13
N ASN A 137 17.45 -12.90 24.70
CA ASN A 137 16.53 -11.80 24.95
C ASN A 137 16.09 -11.03 23.69
N ILE A 138 15.88 -11.74 22.57
CA ILE A 138 15.35 -11.13 21.33
C ILE A 138 13.85 -11.35 21.27
N PHE A 139 13.09 -10.24 21.14
CA PHE A 139 11.63 -10.25 20.98
C PHE A 139 11.22 -9.61 19.64
N PRO A 140 11.07 -10.40 18.57
CA PRO A 140 10.61 -9.88 17.29
C PRO A 140 9.18 -9.32 17.40
N THR A 141 8.96 -8.15 16.83
CA THR A 141 7.63 -7.54 16.74
C THR A 141 7.24 -7.31 15.29
N SER A 142 5.94 -7.20 15.03
CA SER A 142 5.43 -6.85 13.70
C SER A 142 5.84 -5.44 13.24
N LEU A 143 6.13 -4.54 14.19
CA LEU A 143 6.49 -3.15 13.91
C LEU A 143 7.98 -2.97 13.63
N SER A 144 8.82 -3.44 14.56
CA SER A 144 10.24 -3.14 14.57
C SER A 144 11.11 -4.35 14.17
N GLY A 145 10.48 -5.50 13.85
CA GLY A 145 11.21 -6.71 13.53
C GLY A 145 12.08 -7.16 14.71
N LEU A 146 13.38 -7.39 14.46
CA LEU A 146 14.35 -7.84 15.45
C LEU A 146 14.98 -6.75 16.32
N ILE A 147 14.76 -5.49 15.99
CA ILE A 147 15.45 -4.36 16.64
C ILE A 147 14.65 -3.73 17.78
N TYR A 148 13.49 -4.29 18.12
CA TYR A 148 12.57 -3.72 19.13
C TYR A 148 13.27 -3.50 20.48
N ASN A 149 14.03 -4.49 20.95
CA ASN A 149 14.73 -4.44 22.23
C ASN A 149 16.22 -4.73 22.07
N LEU A 150 16.85 -4.12 21.05
CA LEU A 150 18.24 -4.40 20.71
C LEU A 150 19.23 -4.07 21.84
N ASP A 151 18.92 -3.08 22.66
CA ASP A 151 19.63 -2.64 23.85
C ASP A 151 19.63 -3.68 24.97
N GLU A 152 18.68 -4.61 24.98
CA GLU A 152 18.57 -5.71 25.96
C GLU A 152 19.15 -7.03 25.43
N VAL A 153 19.53 -7.10 24.18
CA VAL A 153 20.06 -8.33 23.57
C VAL A 153 21.49 -8.58 24.02
N TYR A 154 21.77 -9.83 24.43
CA TYR A 154 23.12 -10.23 24.82
C TYR A 154 23.54 -11.56 24.17
N ILE A 155 24.84 -11.82 24.21
CA ILE A 155 25.45 -13.06 23.70
C ILE A 155 25.82 -13.94 24.90
N ASN A 156 25.42 -15.21 24.82
CA ASN A 156 25.76 -16.23 25.80
C ASN A 156 26.51 -17.38 25.10
#